data_419e246bddf9e85b29c9dfd4e7fabea3
#
_entry.id   419e246bddf9e85b29c9dfd4e7fabea3
#
_cell.length_a   1.000
_cell.length_b   1.000
_cell.length_c   1.000
_cell.angle_alpha   90.00
_cell.angle_beta   90.00
_cell.angle_gamma   90.00
#
_symmetry.space_group_name_H-M   'P 1'
#
loop_
_entity.id
_entity.type
_entity.pdbx_description
1 polymer ?
#
loop_
_entity_poly.entity_id
_entity_poly.type
_entity_poly.pdbx_seq_one_letter_code
_entity_poly.pdbx_strand_id
1 'polypeptide(L)'
;RYGIMVLQEWPTAWNSHDIQPYNALEETVRLNTLRLRNNPALVMWGGGNESGNPYGKAIDMMGRYSIELDGTRPFHRGEPWGGSQHDYSCYWGMQPLDFNLNMKAPFFGEFGLACMPDYESVLRYLPEDEKNVWPAKADGTLVHHTPVFGYADDWNRISTYSAYFTEG
;
A
#
# COMPACT_ATOMS: atom_id res chain seq x y z
N ARG A 1 10.18 0.62 -18.33
CA ARG A 1 10.65 1.97 -18.60
C ARG A 1 11.41 2.56 -17.41
N TYR A 2 10.95 2.31 -16.20
CA TYR A 2 11.55 2.83 -14.96
C TYR A 2 12.36 1.77 -14.17
N GLY A 3 12.43 0.53 -14.63
CA GLY A 3 13.12 -0.55 -13.93
C GLY A 3 12.45 -1.03 -12.64
N ILE A 4 11.17 -0.70 -12.44
CA ILE A 4 10.42 -1.06 -11.25
C ILE A 4 9.69 -2.37 -11.50
N MET A 5 9.88 -3.34 -10.61
CA MET A 5 9.10 -4.57 -10.58
C MET A 5 7.74 -4.32 -9.92
N VAL A 6 6.71 -4.96 -10.45
CA VAL A 6 5.32 -4.81 -10.00
C VAL A 6 4.79 -6.13 -9.49
N LEU A 7 4.29 -6.14 -8.28
CA LEU A 7 3.36 -7.14 -7.77
C LEU A 7 1.94 -6.62 -8.05
N GLN A 8 1.13 -7.37 -8.76
CA GLN A 8 -0.25 -6.99 -9.05
C GLN A 8 -1.19 -7.75 -8.13
N GLU A 9 -1.76 -7.06 -7.19
CA GLU A 9 -2.84 -7.59 -6.35
C GLU A 9 -4.21 -7.39 -6.99
N TRP A 10 -5.12 -8.30 -6.64
CA TRP A 10 -6.52 -8.16 -7.00
C TRP A 10 -7.23 -7.23 -6.03
N PRO A 11 -8.35 -6.58 -6.43
CA PRO A 11 -8.97 -5.51 -5.64
C PRO A 11 -9.74 -6.06 -4.43
N THR A 12 -9.03 -6.71 -3.53
CA THR A 12 -9.54 -7.25 -2.27
C THR A 12 -8.62 -6.88 -1.12
N ALA A 13 -9.20 -6.48 0.00
CA ALA A 13 -8.47 -6.17 1.23
C ALA A 13 -9.33 -6.52 2.44
N TRP A 14 -8.71 -6.80 3.58
CA TRP A 14 -9.38 -7.01 4.88
C TRP A 14 -10.56 -8.01 4.80
N ASN A 15 -10.35 -9.13 4.12
CA ASN A 15 -11.37 -10.17 3.87
C ASN A 15 -12.56 -9.71 3.00
N SER A 16 -12.46 -8.59 2.27
CA SER A 16 -13.54 -8.15 1.36
C SER A 16 -13.86 -9.15 0.26
N HIS A 17 -12.98 -10.11 -0.02
CA HIS A 17 -13.22 -11.20 -0.96
C HIS A 17 -14.40 -12.11 -0.55
N ASP A 18 -14.76 -12.13 0.73
CA ASP A 18 -15.88 -12.92 1.23
C ASP A 18 -17.24 -12.25 1.00
N ILE A 19 -17.25 -10.93 0.79
CA ILE A 19 -18.46 -10.12 0.63
C ILE A 19 -18.64 -9.50 -0.76
N GLN A 20 -17.62 -9.56 -1.60
CA GLN A 20 -17.71 -9.04 -2.97
C GLN A 20 -18.56 -9.96 -3.86
N PRO A 21 -19.26 -9.40 -4.87
CA PRO A 21 -19.94 -10.20 -5.88
C PRO A 21 -18.94 -11.08 -6.62
N TYR A 22 -18.98 -12.37 -6.34
CA TYR A 22 -18.01 -13.33 -6.85
C TYR A 22 -17.85 -13.28 -8.37
N ASN A 23 -18.95 -13.22 -9.11
CA ASN A 23 -18.89 -13.20 -10.57
C ASN A 23 -18.20 -11.95 -11.13
N ALA A 24 -18.43 -10.78 -10.54
CA ALA A 24 -17.78 -9.54 -10.95
C ALA A 24 -16.27 -9.58 -10.63
N LEU A 25 -15.92 -10.12 -9.47
CA LEU A 25 -14.51 -10.33 -9.11
C LEU A 25 -13.83 -11.31 -10.05
N GLU A 26 -14.48 -12.44 -10.37
CA GLU A 26 -13.97 -13.45 -11.31
C GLU A 26 -13.73 -12.85 -12.70
N GLU A 27 -14.67 -12.09 -13.23
CA GLU A 27 -14.50 -11.40 -14.51
C GLU A 27 -13.35 -10.41 -14.48
N THR A 28 -13.24 -9.62 -13.41
CA THR A 28 -12.13 -8.68 -13.20
C THR A 28 -10.79 -9.37 -13.22
N VAL A 29 -10.64 -10.46 -12.47
CA VAL A 29 -9.41 -11.25 -12.41
C VAL A 29 -9.05 -11.81 -13.78
N ARG A 30 -10.01 -12.46 -14.43
CA ARG A 30 -9.81 -13.07 -15.75
C ARG A 30 -9.37 -12.06 -16.80
N LEU A 31 -10.09 -10.96 -16.94
CA LEU A 31 -9.83 -9.95 -17.97
C LEU A 31 -8.49 -9.22 -17.72
N ASN A 32 -8.21 -8.87 -16.46
CA ASN A 32 -6.96 -8.17 -16.17
C ASN A 32 -5.74 -9.10 -16.21
N THR A 33 -5.87 -10.40 -15.90
CA THR A 33 -4.79 -11.34 -16.15
C THR A 33 -4.40 -11.35 -17.62
N LEU A 34 -5.38 -11.50 -18.53
CA LEU A 34 -5.15 -11.47 -19.97
C LEU A 34 -4.54 -10.14 -20.44
N ARG A 35 -4.99 -9.03 -19.89
CA ARG A 35 -4.51 -7.68 -20.24
C ARG A 35 -3.06 -7.45 -19.81
N LEU A 36 -2.68 -7.93 -18.62
CA LEU A 36 -1.42 -7.54 -17.98
C LEU A 36 -0.29 -8.56 -18.16
N ARG A 37 -0.61 -9.81 -18.47
CA ARG A 37 0.36 -10.92 -18.53
C ARG A 37 1.57 -10.69 -19.43
N ASN A 38 1.44 -9.84 -20.45
CA ASN A 38 2.54 -9.54 -21.37
C ASN A 38 3.41 -8.36 -20.91
N ASN A 39 3.13 -7.78 -19.72
CA ASN A 39 3.93 -6.69 -19.21
C ASN A 39 5.20 -7.21 -18.54
N PRO A 40 6.40 -6.87 -19.01
CA PRO A 40 7.64 -7.39 -18.45
C PRO A 40 7.95 -6.85 -17.03
N ALA A 41 7.31 -5.77 -16.61
CA ALA A 41 7.46 -5.25 -15.26
C ALA A 41 6.70 -6.07 -14.22
N LEU A 42 5.66 -6.79 -14.63
CA LEU A 42 4.88 -7.65 -13.75
C LEU A 42 5.68 -8.90 -13.39
N VAL A 43 5.97 -9.10 -12.11
CA VAL A 43 6.79 -10.22 -11.63
C VAL A 43 6.01 -11.22 -10.80
N MET A 44 4.89 -10.81 -10.21
CA MET A 44 4.09 -11.66 -9.33
C MET A 44 2.62 -11.22 -9.33
N TRP A 45 1.71 -12.19 -9.20
CA TRP A 45 0.29 -11.97 -8.96
C TRP A 45 -0.01 -12.10 -7.46
N GLY A 46 -0.80 -11.17 -6.88
CA GLY A 46 -1.20 -11.18 -5.49
C GLY A 46 -2.69 -11.44 -5.30
N GLY A 47 -3.07 -12.18 -4.28
CA GLY A 47 -4.47 -12.52 -3.98
C GLY A 47 -5.23 -11.38 -3.33
N GLY A 48 -4.79 -10.93 -2.17
CA GLY A 48 -5.48 -9.87 -1.46
C GLY A 48 -4.62 -9.25 -0.37
N ASN A 49 -4.92 -7.99 -0.06
CA ASN A 49 -4.20 -7.23 0.93
C ASN A 49 -4.78 -7.43 2.34
N GLU A 50 -3.92 -7.64 3.31
CA GLU A 50 -4.23 -7.73 4.75
C GLU A 50 -5.45 -8.62 5.07
N SER A 51 -5.63 -9.68 4.29
CA SER A 51 -6.66 -10.66 4.54
C SER A 51 -6.23 -11.61 5.64
N GLY A 52 -6.99 -11.67 6.73
CA GLY A 52 -6.73 -12.60 7.84
C GLY A 52 -6.87 -14.06 7.45
N ASN A 53 -7.55 -14.35 6.34
CA ASN A 53 -7.69 -15.67 5.76
C ASN A 53 -7.27 -15.66 4.28
N PRO A 54 -6.01 -16.02 3.96
CA PRO A 54 -5.55 -16.13 2.57
C PRO A 54 -6.05 -17.41 1.88
N TYR A 55 -6.89 -18.17 2.53
CA TYR A 55 -7.55 -19.35 2.01
C TYR A 55 -9.02 -19.06 1.80
N GLY A 56 -9.52 -19.35 0.67
CA GLY A 56 -10.91 -19.13 0.40
C GLY A 56 -11.20 -19.26 -1.09
N LYS A 57 -12.46 -19.46 -1.41
CA LYS A 57 -12.91 -19.70 -2.79
C LYS A 57 -12.51 -18.59 -3.76
N ALA A 58 -12.56 -17.34 -3.33
CA ALA A 58 -12.16 -16.20 -4.17
C ALA A 58 -10.65 -16.17 -4.40
N ILE A 59 -9.85 -16.37 -3.35
CA ILE A 59 -8.38 -16.43 -3.47
C ILE A 59 -7.95 -17.61 -4.35
N ASP A 60 -8.58 -18.77 -4.20
CA ASP A 60 -8.32 -19.94 -5.06
C ASP A 60 -8.65 -19.65 -6.52
N MET A 61 -9.74 -18.95 -6.80
CA MET A 61 -10.12 -18.53 -8.14
C MET A 61 -9.07 -17.56 -8.73
N MET A 62 -8.60 -16.58 -7.96
CA MET A 62 -7.55 -15.64 -8.38
C MET A 62 -6.27 -16.39 -8.76
N GLY A 63 -5.82 -17.32 -7.92
CA GLY A 63 -4.66 -18.16 -8.19
C GLY A 63 -4.83 -19.04 -9.42
N ARG A 64 -5.98 -19.66 -9.57
CA ARG A 64 -6.30 -20.47 -10.74
C ARG A 64 -6.18 -19.68 -12.04
N TYR A 65 -6.82 -18.51 -12.15
CA TYR A 65 -6.72 -17.71 -13.38
C TYR A 65 -5.33 -17.13 -13.61
N SER A 66 -4.62 -16.76 -12.56
CA SER A 66 -3.23 -16.30 -12.69
C SER A 66 -2.34 -17.40 -13.29
N ILE A 67 -2.54 -18.65 -12.88
CA ILE A 67 -1.78 -19.81 -13.37
C ILE A 67 -2.25 -20.25 -14.77
N GLU A 68 -3.54 -20.39 -14.99
CA GLU A 68 -4.10 -20.90 -16.25
C GLU A 68 -3.94 -19.91 -17.41
N LEU A 69 -4.07 -18.60 -17.17
CA LEU A 69 -4.05 -17.58 -18.21
C LEU A 69 -2.68 -16.92 -18.43
N ASP A 70 -1.80 -16.93 -17.44
CA ASP A 70 -0.42 -16.48 -17.54
C ASP A 70 0.57 -17.65 -17.40
N GLY A 71 0.59 -18.30 -16.24
CA GLY A 71 1.44 -19.45 -15.94
C GLY A 71 2.95 -19.17 -15.90
N THR A 72 3.38 -17.93 -16.14
CA THR A 72 4.80 -17.55 -16.18
C THR A 72 5.28 -16.91 -14.90
N ARG A 73 4.36 -16.50 -14.01
CA ARG A 73 4.63 -15.79 -12.76
C ARG A 73 4.02 -16.52 -11.59
N PRO A 74 4.64 -16.45 -10.41
CA PRO A 74 4.06 -17.02 -9.20
C PRO A 74 2.79 -16.26 -8.78
N PHE A 75 1.92 -16.96 -8.09
CA PHE A 75 0.78 -16.38 -7.39
C PHE A 75 1.04 -16.39 -5.88
N HIS A 76 1.04 -15.22 -5.28
CA HIS A 76 1.13 -15.00 -3.84
C HIS A 76 -0.27 -14.82 -3.26
N ARG A 77 -0.67 -15.65 -2.31
CA ARG A 77 -2.07 -15.75 -1.87
C ARG A 77 -2.59 -14.50 -1.16
N GLY A 78 -1.73 -13.76 -0.53
CA GLY A 78 -2.10 -12.55 0.21
C GLY A 78 -0.88 -11.83 0.78
N GLU A 79 -1.01 -10.56 1.07
CA GLU A 79 0.02 -9.75 1.68
C GLU A 79 -0.51 -9.18 3.00
N PRO A 80 0.11 -9.45 4.19
CA PRO A 80 1.25 -10.35 4.38
C PRO A 80 0.85 -11.82 4.50
N TRP A 81 1.60 -12.71 3.86
CA TRP A 81 1.42 -14.16 3.97
C TRP A 81 2.69 -14.90 3.53
N GLY A 82 2.87 -16.15 3.99
CA GLY A 82 3.91 -17.05 3.46
C GLY A 82 5.35 -16.55 3.69
N GLY A 83 5.59 -15.76 4.73
CA GLY A 83 6.90 -15.18 5.06
C GLY A 83 7.05 -13.73 4.64
N SER A 84 6.08 -13.15 3.95
CA SER A 84 6.00 -11.71 3.77
C SER A 84 5.53 -11.02 5.06
N GLN A 85 5.90 -9.75 5.21
CA GLN A 85 5.53 -8.95 6.37
C GLN A 85 5.09 -7.54 5.97
N HIS A 86 4.14 -7.02 6.73
CA HIS A 86 3.88 -5.59 6.86
C HIS A 86 4.42 -5.12 8.19
N ASP A 87 5.18 -4.04 8.21
CA ASP A 87 5.64 -3.42 9.45
C ASP A 87 5.41 -1.92 9.47
N TYR A 88 4.54 -1.53 10.38
CA TYR A 88 4.20 -0.14 10.66
C TYR A 88 4.73 0.37 12.01
N SER A 89 5.65 -0.37 12.63
CA SER A 89 6.19 0.01 13.96
C SER A 89 6.82 1.40 13.94
N CYS A 90 7.59 1.71 12.89
CA CYS A 90 8.16 3.05 12.70
C CYS A 90 7.07 4.07 12.34
N TYR A 91 6.12 3.71 11.48
CA TYR A 91 4.99 4.56 11.08
C TYR A 91 4.20 5.06 12.30
N TRP A 92 3.92 4.16 13.25
CA TRP A 92 3.17 4.50 14.47
C TRP A 92 4.05 5.06 15.59
N GLY A 93 5.35 5.28 15.36
CA GLY A 93 6.27 5.82 16.36
C GLY A 93 6.60 4.87 17.51
N MET A 94 6.33 3.57 17.35
CA MET A 94 6.63 2.54 18.37
C MET A 94 8.09 2.09 18.34
N GLN A 95 8.78 2.29 17.22
CA GLN A 95 10.16 1.89 17.00
C GLN A 95 10.96 3.05 16.37
N PRO A 96 12.27 3.11 16.59
CA PRO A 96 13.13 4.10 15.93
C PRO A 96 13.20 3.88 14.42
N LEU A 97 13.59 4.93 13.67
CA LEU A 97 13.57 4.94 12.21
C LEU A 97 14.46 3.86 11.54
N ASP A 98 15.54 3.47 12.22
CA ASP A 98 16.46 2.45 11.74
C ASP A 98 16.03 1.01 12.07
N PHE A 99 14.91 0.84 12.75
CA PHE A 99 14.40 -0.49 13.10
C PHE A 99 14.24 -1.39 11.88
N ASN A 100 13.68 -0.84 10.79
CA ASN A 100 13.43 -1.58 9.56
C ASN A 100 14.71 -2.07 8.87
N LEU A 101 15.88 -1.47 9.14
CA LEU A 101 17.16 -1.93 8.60
C LEU A 101 17.59 -3.31 9.14
N ASN A 102 17.04 -3.70 10.26
CA ASN A 102 17.38 -4.95 10.95
C ASN A 102 16.36 -6.07 10.71
N MET A 103 15.32 -5.80 9.95
CA MET A 103 14.30 -6.79 9.67
C MET A 103 14.79 -7.86 8.71
N LYS A 104 14.33 -9.09 8.90
CA LYS A 104 14.86 -10.28 8.21
C LYS A 104 13.78 -11.07 7.45
N ALA A 105 12.62 -10.49 7.19
CA ALA A 105 11.63 -11.17 6.37
C ALA A 105 12.15 -11.35 4.94
N PRO A 106 11.82 -12.45 4.27
CA PRO A 106 12.15 -12.66 2.87
C PRO A 106 11.58 -11.60 1.94
N PHE A 107 10.43 -11.03 2.33
CA PHE A 107 9.72 -10.01 1.55
C PHE A 107 8.98 -9.04 2.49
N PHE A 108 9.11 -7.74 2.23
CA PHE A 108 8.35 -6.69 2.87
C PHE A 108 7.39 -6.11 1.87
N GLY A 109 6.08 -6.40 2.05
CA GLY A 109 5.03 -5.85 1.22
C GLY A 109 4.76 -4.39 1.54
N GLU A 110 4.73 -4.07 2.82
CA GLU A 110 4.46 -2.71 3.27
C GLU A 110 5.32 -2.33 4.49
N PHE A 111 5.87 -1.14 4.45
CA PHE A 111 6.61 -0.52 5.56
C PHE A 111 6.74 0.98 5.30
N GLY A 112 7.24 1.73 6.26
CA GLY A 112 7.57 3.13 6.04
C GLY A 112 7.20 4.05 7.17
N LEU A 113 7.10 5.32 6.83
CA LEU A 113 6.82 6.42 7.75
C LEU A 113 5.65 7.25 7.23
N ALA A 114 4.86 7.78 8.16
CA ALA A 114 3.93 8.84 7.85
C ALA A 114 4.72 10.13 7.61
N CYS A 115 4.91 10.50 6.37
CA CYS A 115 5.57 11.76 6.01
C CYS A 115 4.81 12.50 4.91
N MET A 116 5.07 13.80 4.82
CA MET A 116 4.57 14.59 3.70
C MET A 116 5.33 14.27 2.42
N PRO A 117 4.72 14.45 1.25
CA PRO A 117 5.45 14.47 -0.01
C PRO A 117 6.42 15.66 -0.04
N ASP A 118 7.22 15.75 -1.10
CA ASP A 118 8.13 16.87 -1.30
C ASP A 118 7.39 18.23 -1.30
N TYR A 119 8.11 19.28 -0.92
CA TYR A 119 7.57 20.63 -0.75
C TYR A 119 6.85 21.13 -2.00
N GLU A 120 7.41 20.91 -3.18
CA GLU A 120 6.83 21.35 -4.45
C GLU A 120 5.48 20.65 -4.73
N SER A 121 5.36 19.40 -4.37
CA SER A 121 4.10 18.66 -4.46
C SER A 121 3.06 19.18 -3.49
N VAL A 122 3.45 19.50 -2.26
CA VAL A 122 2.55 20.13 -1.26
C VAL A 122 2.04 21.48 -1.76
N LEU A 123 2.91 22.32 -2.30
CA LEU A 123 2.51 23.66 -2.80
C LEU A 123 1.46 23.60 -3.92
N ARG A 124 1.37 22.50 -4.67
CA ARG A 124 0.43 22.40 -5.79
C ARG A 124 -1.03 22.32 -5.37
N TYR A 125 -1.31 21.81 -4.19
CA TYR A 125 -2.69 21.67 -3.69
C TYR A 125 -3.06 22.64 -2.57
N LEU A 126 -2.08 23.36 -2.00
CA LEU A 126 -2.37 24.35 -0.98
C LEU A 126 -2.92 25.65 -1.58
N PRO A 127 -3.97 26.24 -0.98
CA PRO A 127 -4.38 27.61 -1.25
C PRO A 127 -3.25 28.62 -0.97
N GLU A 128 -3.25 29.74 -1.67
CA GLU A 128 -2.20 30.75 -1.54
C GLU A 128 -2.03 31.28 -0.11
N ASP A 129 -3.13 31.40 0.62
CA ASP A 129 -3.15 31.89 2.01
C ASP A 129 -2.66 30.84 3.03
N GLU A 130 -2.44 29.59 2.61
CA GLU A 130 -1.91 28.52 3.45
C GLU A 130 -0.45 28.15 3.14
N LYS A 131 0.10 28.55 1.99
CA LYS A 131 1.44 28.14 1.52
C LYS A 131 2.59 28.57 2.44
N ASN A 132 2.42 29.65 3.20
CA ASN A 132 3.46 30.18 4.08
C ASN A 132 3.03 30.19 5.56
N VAL A 133 2.07 29.34 5.91
CA VAL A 133 1.54 29.25 7.28
C VAL A 133 2.07 28.01 7.96
N TRP A 134 2.87 28.18 9.01
CA TRP A 134 3.34 27.08 9.85
C TRP A 134 3.26 27.48 11.34
N PRO A 135 2.77 26.65 12.23
CA PRO A 135 2.14 25.34 11.96
C PRO A 135 0.86 25.47 11.14
N ALA A 136 0.50 24.41 10.43
CA ALA A 136 -0.70 24.39 9.62
C ALA A 136 -1.96 24.69 10.44
N LYS A 137 -2.92 25.36 9.83
CA LYS A 137 -4.23 25.60 10.47
C LYS A 137 -4.93 24.30 10.77
N ALA A 138 -5.51 24.16 11.95
CA ALA A 138 -6.20 22.93 12.39
C ALA A 138 -7.36 22.50 11.48
N ASP A 139 -7.99 23.47 10.80
CA ASP A 139 -9.06 23.27 9.82
C ASP A 139 -8.60 23.52 8.36
N GLY A 140 -7.29 23.60 8.16
CA GLY A 140 -6.68 23.92 6.87
C GLY A 140 -6.60 22.73 5.92
N THR A 141 -6.31 23.04 4.67
CA THR A 141 -6.18 22.07 3.57
C THR A 141 -5.13 21.01 3.87
N LEU A 142 -3.99 21.39 4.42
CA LEU A 142 -2.92 20.46 4.73
C LEU A 142 -3.34 19.41 5.77
N VAL A 143 -4.02 19.83 6.82
CA VAL A 143 -4.55 18.91 7.85
C VAL A 143 -5.66 18.03 7.27
N HIS A 144 -6.51 18.58 6.40
CA HIS A 144 -7.55 17.81 5.71
C HIS A 144 -6.98 16.68 4.86
N HIS A 145 -5.83 16.87 4.23
CA HIS A 145 -5.14 15.85 3.43
C HIS A 145 -4.29 14.87 4.24
N THR A 146 -4.25 15.04 5.56
CA THR A 146 -3.60 14.06 6.42
C THR A 146 -4.43 12.77 6.47
N PRO A 147 -3.82 11.59 6.28
CA PRO A 147 -4.57 10.35 6.35
C PRO A 147 -5.16 10.18 7.75
N VAL A 148 -6.48 10.11 7.82
CA VAL A 148 -7.22 9.93 9.07
C VAL A 148 -7.70 8.50 9.16
N PHE A 149 -6.93 7.65 9.82
CA PHE A 149 -7.38 6.31 10.22
C PHE A 149 -8.11 6.30 11.57
N GLY A 150 -8.64 7.46 12.00
CA GLY A 150 -9.32 7.61 13.30
C GLY A 150 -8.37 7.85 14.46
N TYR A 151 -7.12 8.17 14.22
CA TYR A 151 -6.12 8.46 15.24
C TYR A 151 -5.89 9.98 15.34
N ALA A 152 -6.25 10.56 16.47
CA ALA A 152 -6.10 12.00 16.74
C ALA A 152 -4.65 12.51 16.61
N ASP A 153 -3.67 11.60 16.64
CA ASP A 153 -2.25 11.92 16.65
C ASP A 153 -1.56 11.84 15.27
N ASP A 154 -2.28 11.50 14.20
CA ASP A 154 -1.65 11.31 12.88
C ASP A 154 -0.98 12.58 12.37
N TRP A 155 -1.63 13.74 12.56
CA TRP A 155 -1.04 15.03 12.21
C TRP A 155 0.25 15.31 13.00
N ASN A 156 0.25 15.04 14.30
CA ASN A 156 1.43 15.26 15.15
C ASN A 156 2.60 14.38 14.71
N ARG A 157 2.35 13.15 14.32
CA ARG A 157 3.39 12.24 13.80
C ARG A 157 3.93 12.72 12.46
N ILE A 158 3.06 13.02 11.50
CA ILE A 158 3.45 13.50 10.17
C ILE A 158 4.27 14.78 10.30
N SER A 159 3.85 15.74 11.12
CA SER A 159 4.58 16.98 11.33
C SER A 159 5.94 16.74 11.98
N THR A 160 6.03 15.83 12.95
CA THR A 160 7.28 15.47 13.61
C THR A 160 8.27 14.84 12.63
N TYR A 161 7.83 13.86 11.85
CA TYR A 161 8.71 13.21 10.87
C TYR A 161 9.09 14.15 9.73
N SER A 162 8.17 14.98 9.27
CA SER A 162 8.48 15.97 8.23
C SER A 162 9.53 16.98 8.71
N ALA A 163 9.42 17.45 9.95
CA ALA A 163 10.43 18.33 10.54
C ALA A 163 11.81 17.64 10.61
N TYR A 164 11.84 16.38 11.03
CA TYR A 164 13.09 15.61 11.12
C TYR A 164 13.83 15.51 9.77
N PHE A 165 13.12 15.37 8.67
CA PHE A 165 13.73 15.24 7.34
C PHE A 165 13.98 16.58 6.64
N THR A 166 13.39 17.68 7.10
CA THR A 166 13.54 19.00 6.47
C THR A 166 14.63 19.87 7.13
N GLU A 167 15.08 19.49 8.31
CA GLU A 167 16.15 20.18 9.03
C GLU A 167 17.57 19.65 8.73
N GLY A 168 17.70 18.70 7.78
CA GLY A 168 18.93 18.05 7.37
C GLY A 168 19.61 18.69 6.16
#